data_843d044190bd5ba4fe5281cdd3bf54cd
#
_entry.id   843d044190bd5ba4fe5281cdd3bf54cd
#
_cell.length_a   1.000
_cell.length_b   1.000
_cell.length_c   1.000
_cell.angle_alpha   90.00
_cell.angle_beta   90.00
_cell.angle_gamma   90.00
#
_symmetry.space_group_name_H-M   'P 1'
#
loop_
_entity.id
_entity.type
_entity.pdbx_description
1 polymer ?
#
loop_
_entity_poly.entity_id
_entity_poly.type
_entity_poly.pdbx_seq_one_letter_code
_entity_poly.pdbx_strand_id
1 'polypeptide(L)'
;MADTTSEIAPRTPVPPADGLLAGTRGARLDVSATTTIRGGRFPAGCLDDYVYIPVAVPEGVGELQITCDYGADDANLLNIGVFGPEGHELGNDAGFRGWSHGGPRGRRRVLISAGRATPGYLAGPITAGMWHVALNPHSIGDDGLDWTLVVTMLNLPPDRAFVPQPTRSVVNDLPGWYRGDLHLHTEHSDGDQTPAEVGARAVLAGLDFIVPTDHNTISAHQHWGGFERPGLLVLCGEEVTTPAGHWGAVGIGPGVWIDFRYRPGDAQLRRFVDRVRGAGGLAVANHPERRMHKGCGFEFEASEMDAVEVWNGAWTRSDEEALRLWDGLLRTGRRTVAVGGSDSHRADQPVGHPQTVVGAAGLNREAVMAALRAGRAYVAADSRIHLDLGAESDGASAVMGGRLVTRDERTVGVTLRVGGVPGSRVTLHTDLGAVHEAIVEHPAAAVLWETVSGATRYVRAEVRDARGRMLALSNPIWIDTAPDGAGSDR
;
A
#
# COMPACT_ATOMS: atom_id res chain seq x y z
N MET A 1 -42.02 45.18 -10.13
CA MET A 1 -42.04 45.35 -11.60
C MET A 1 -40.63 45.01 -12.09
N ALA A 2 -40.36 43.98 -12.82
CA ALA A 2 -41.05 43.09 -13.68
C ALA A 2 -40.58 41.65 -13.44
N ASP A 3 -41.55 40.79 -13.51
CA ASP A 3 -41.51 39.36 -13.56
C ASP A 3 -41.02 38.90 -14.95
N THR A 4 -40.06 37.94 -15.00
CA THR A 4 -39.79 37.16 -16.24
C THR A 4 -39.55 35.71 -15.87
N THR A 5 -40.66 35.00 -15.73
CA THR A 5 -40.73 33.56 -15.86
C THR A 5 -40.43 33.18 -17.30
N SER A 6 -39.34 32.46 -17.57
CA SER A 6 -39.10 31.84 -18.88
C SER A 6 -39.61 30.39 -18.85
N GLU A 7 -40.67 30.14 -19.58
CA GLU A 7 -41.25 28.84 -19.89
C GLU A 7 -40.21 27.94 -20.61
N ILE A 8 -40.01 26.74 -20.08
CA ILE A 8 -39.31 25.65 -20.78
C ILE A 8 -40.30 24.90 -21.64
N ALA A 9 -40.13 24.97 -22.96
CA ALA A 9 -40.94 24.24 -23.94
C ALA A 9 -40.71 22.70 -23.80
N PRO A 10 -41.77 21.89 -24.03
CA PRO A 10 -41.67 20.45 -23.93
C PRO A 10 -40.87 19.87 -25.11
N ARG A 11 -39.87 19.01 -24.78
CA ARG A 11 -39.10 18.23 -25.77
C ARG A 11 -40.01 17.17 -26.40
N THR A 12 -40.09 17.20 -27.71
CA THR A 12 -40.71 16.17 -28.55
C THR A 12 -39.99 14.82 -28.41
N PRO A 13 -40.68 13.70 -28.26
CA PRO A 13 -40.07 12.39 -28.23
C PRO A 13 -39.51 12.02 -29.61
N VAL A 14 -38.24 11.54 -29.62
CA VAL A 14 -37.61 10.95 -30.81
C VAL A 14 -38.22 9.57 -31.01
N PRO A 15 -38.67 9.21 -32.22
CA PRO A 15 -39.19 7.88 -32.50
C PRO A 15 -38.07 6.83 -32.48
N PRO A 16 -38.38 5.56 -32.16
CA PRO A 16 -37.39 4.49 -32.17
C PRO A 16 -36.95 4.22 -33.61
N ALA A 17 -35.64 4.07 -33.79
CA ALA A 17 -35.04 3.64 -35.06
C ALA A 17 -35.28 2.14 -35.25
N ASP A 18 -36.45 1.78 -35.78
CA ASP A 18 -36.66 0.48 -36.39
C ASP A 18 -36.22 0.54 -37.85
N GLY A 19 -35.27 -0.31 -38.18
CA GLY A 19 -34.92 -0.58 -39.56
C GLY A 19 -33.44 -0.61 -39.85
N LEU A 20 -32.89 -1.80 -39.82
CA LEU A 20 -31.80 -2.38 -40.63
C LEU A 20 -31.01 -3.44 -39.84
N LEU A 21 -31.64 -4.58 -39.58
CA LEU A 21 -30.93 -5.82 -39.37
C LEU A 21 -31.49 -6.89 -40.30
N ALA A 22 -31.13 -6.78 -41.58
CA ALA A 22 -31.27 -7.87 -42.54
C ALA A 22 -29.90 -8.53 -42.70
N GLY A 23 -29.79 -9.76 -42.21
CA GLY A 23 -28.94 -10.79 -42.79
C GLY A 23 -27.46 -10.81 -42.41
N THR A 24 -27.10 -11.15 -41.17
CA THR A 24 -26.02 -12.11 -40.95
C THR A 24 -26.56 -13.20 -40.03
N ARG A 25 -26.70 -14.41 -40.56
CA ARG A 25 -26.86 -15.62 -39.72
C ARG A 25 -25.63 -15.70 -38.87
N GLY A 26 -25.72 -15.19 -37.64
CA GLY A 26 -24.71 -15.44 -36.60
C GLY A 26 -24.63 -16.95 -36.39
N ALA A 27 -23.47 -17.53 -36.64
CA ALA A 27 -23.18 -18.87 -36.17
C ALA A 27 -23.52 -18.89 -34.68
N ARG A 28 -24.48 -19.71 -34.26
CA ARG A 28 -24.68 -20.00 -32.86
C ARG A 28 -23.35 -20.63 -32.42
N LEU A 29 -22.57 -19.89 -31.63
CA LEU A 29 -21.48 -20.49 -30.92
C LEU A 29 -22.09 -21.56 -30.00
N ASP A 30 -21.76 -22.79 -30.27
CA ASP A 30 -22.19 -23.93 -29.45
C ASP A 30 -21.34 -23.88 -28.18
N VAL A 31 -21.77 -23.07 -27.21
CA VAL A 31 -21.07 -22.88 -25.94
C VAL A 31 -21.37 -24.09 -25.08
N SER A 32 -20.46 -25.05 -25.08
CA SER A 32 -20.52 -26.12 -24.10
C SER A 32 -19.96 -25.64 -22.77
N ALA A 33 -20.68 -25.95 -21.70
CA ALA A 33 -20.28 -25.60 -20.34
C ALA A 33 -20.13 -26.87 -19.50
N THR A 34 -19.05 -26.99 -18.77
CA THR A 34 -18.87 -28.02 -17.74
C THR A 34 -18.86 -27.36 -16.38
N THR A 35 -19.64 -27.90 -15.44
CA THR A 35 -19.74 -27.35 -14.07
C THR A 35 -19.29 -28.38 -13.07
N THR A 36 -18.41 -27.95 -12.16
CA THR A 36 -18.00 -28.69 -10.97
C THR A 36 -18.54 -28.00 -9.74
N ILE A 37 -19.17 -28.78 -8.84
CA ILE A 37 -19.69 -28.29 -7.56
C ILE A 37 -18.96 -28.99 -6.43
N ARG A 38 -18.55 -28.24 -5.43
CA ARG A 38 -17.98 -28.70 -4.17
C ARG A 38 -18.64 -27.97 -3.03
N GLY A 39 -18.74 -28.62 -1.89
CA GLY A 39 -19.26 -28.00 -0.67
C GLY A 39 -18.54 -28.56 0.55
N GLY A 40 -18.57 -27.81 1.61
CA GLY A 40 -17.95 -28.18 2.87
C GLY A 40 -18.36 -27.25 4.01
N ARG A 41 -17.73 -27.47 5.16
CA ARG A 41 -17.96 -26.66 6.35
C ARG A 41 -16.65 -26.41 7.05
N PHE A 42 -16.43 -25.14 7.42
CA PHE A 42 -15.41 -24.77 8.38
C PHE A 42 -16.02 -24.76 9.79
N PRO A 43 -15.42 -25.45 10.75
CA PRO A 43 -15.90 -25.40 12.14
C PRO A 43 -15.63 -24.01 12.75
N ALA A 44 -16.36 -23.68 13.82
CA ALA A 44 -16.09 -22.49 14.60
C ALA A 44 -14.63 -22.45 15.07
N GLY A 45 -14.01 -21.26 14.99
CA GLY A 45 -12.61 -21.07 15.38
C GLY A 45 -11.55 -21.59 14.41
N CYS A 46 -11.96 -22.15 13.26
CA CYS A 46 -11.03 -22.46 12.16
C CYS A 46 -10.70 -21.17 11.44
N LEU A 47 -9.55 -20.58 11.73
CA LEU A 47 -9.10 -19.31 11.15
C LEU A 47 -7.79 -19.52 10.42
N ASP A 48 -7.62 -18.78 9.33
CA ASP A 48 -6.36 -18.63 8.57
C ASP A 48 -5.76 -19.92 8.01
N ASP A 49 -6.55 -20.99 7.91
CA ASP A 49 -6.15 -22.18 7.17
C ASP A 49 -6.40 -21.97 5.68
N TYR A 50 -5.53 -22.55 4.85
CA TYR A 50 -5.68 -22.54 3.39
C TYR A 50 -6.12 -23.89 2.90
N VAL A 51 -7.35 -23.99 2.42
CA VAL A 51 -7.90 -25.22 1.84
C VAL A 51 -7.90 -25.12 0.32
N TYR A 52 -7.17 -25.98 -0.35
CA TYR A 52 -7.03 -25.97 -1.81
C TYR A 52 -7.98 -26.99 -2.42
N ILE A 53 -8.97 -26.51 -3.18
CA ILE A 53 -9.96 -27.32 -3.86
C ILE A 53 -9.46 -27.60 -5.29
N PRO A 54 -9.12 -28.86 -5.65
CA PRO A 54 -8.63 -29.17 -6.98
C PRO A 54 -9.75 -29.11 -8.02
N VAL A 55 -9.45 -28.52 -9.18
CA VAL A 55 -10.33 -28.37 -10.33
C VAL A 55 -9.58 -28.81 -11.58
N ALA A 56 -9.98 -29.95 -12.16
CA ALA A 56 -9.42 -30.41 -13.42
C ALA A 56 -10.00 -29.58 -14.57
N VAL A 57 -9.16 -28.81 -15.25
CA VAL A 57 -9.54 -27.96 -16.38
C VAL A 57 -9.09 -28.67 -17.67
N PRO A 58 -10.04 -29.06 -18.56
CA PRO A 58 -9.72 -29.69 -19.83
C PRO A 58 -9.18 -28.72 -20.87
N GLU A 59 -8.67 -29.22 -21.98
CA GLU A 59 -8.35 -28.41 -23.16
C GLU A 59 -9.58 -27.70 -23.73
N GLY A 60 -9.38 -26.54 -24.33
CA GLY A 60 -10.41 -25.77 -25.02
C GLY A 60 -11.27 -24.88 -24.13
N VAL A 61 -10.99 -24.81 -22.83
CA VAL A 61 -11.64 -23.84 -21.93
C VAL A 61 -11.10 -22.45 -22.21
N GLY A 62 -11.99 -21.51 -22.57
CA GLY A 62 -11.64 -20.11 -22.80
C GLY A 62 -11.95 -19.19 -21.62
N GLU A 63 -12.87 -19.60 -20.74
CA GLU A 63 -13.26 -18.81 -19.57
C GLU A 63 -13.58 -19.70 -18.37
N LEU A 64 -13.08 -19.31 -17.20
CA LEU A 64 -13.44 -19.87 -15.90
C LEU A 64 -14.35 -18.87 -15.14
N GLN A 65 -15.48 -19.37 -14.67
CA GLN A 65 -16.36 -18.65 -13.76
C GLN A 65 -16.45 -19.42 -12.44
N ILE A 66 -16.05 -18.77 -11.36
CA ILE A 66 -16.02 -19.36 -10.03
C ILE A 66 -17.00 -18.58 -9.17
N THR A 67 -17.94 -19.28 -8.54
CA THR A 67 -18.84 -18.70 -7.53
C THR A 67 -18.66 -19.45 -6.24
N CYS A 68 -18.39 -18.74 -5.17
CA CYS A 68 -18.40 -19.26 -3.82
C CYS A 68 -19.53 -18.60 -3.03
N ASP A 69 -20.45 -19.41 -2.57
CA ASP A 69 -21.54 -18.99 -1.68
C ASP A 69 -21.24 -19.49 -0.27
N TYR A 70 -21.33 -18.63 0.72
CA TYR A 70 -21.21 -18.94 2.14
C TYR A 70 -22.20 -18.09 2.94
N GLY A 71 -22.54 -18.49 4.14
CA GLY A 71 -23.55 -17.78 4.95
C GLY A 71 -23.23 -16.28 5.09
N ALA A 72 -24.17 -15.44 4.67
CA ALA A 72 -24.02 -13.99 4.69
C ALA A 72 -24.41 -13.45 6.08
N ASP A 73 -23.50 -13.50 7.01
CA ASP A 73 -23.57 -12.72 8.24
C ASP A 73 -22.27 -11.92 8.45
N ASP A 74 -22.35 -10.89 9.28
CA ASP A 74 -21.18 -10.02 9.55
C ASP A 74 -20.07 -10.74 10.34
N ALA A 75 -20.32 -11.96 10.82
CA ALA A 75 -19.37 -12.78 11.56
C ALA A 75 -18.51 -13.65 10.65
N ASN A 76 -18.91 -13.84 9.39
CA ASN A 76 -18.28 -14.76 8.47
C ASN A 76 -17.58 -14.03 7.30
N LEU A 77 -16.28 -14.25 7.15
CA LEU A 77 -15.48 -13.73 6.05
C LEU A 77 -14.62 -14.84 5.47
N LEU A 78 -14.81 -15.14 4.18
CA LEU A 78 -14.08 -16.17 3.44
C LEU A 78 -13.33 -15.56 2.26
N ASN A 79 -12.01 -15.61 2.30
CA ASN A 79 -11.13 -15.17 1.21
C ASN A 79 -11.02 -16.27 0.15
N ILE A 80 -10.82 -15.86 -1.11
CA ILE A 80 -10.75 -16.77 -2.25
C ILE A 80 -9.52 -16.45 -3.09
N GLY A 81 -8.68 -17.47 -3.31
CA GLY A 81 -7.56 -17.42 -4.24
C GLY A 81 -7.75 -18.39 -5.41
N VAL A 82 -7.07 -18.11 -6.51
CA VAL A 82 -7.04 -19.00 -7.67
C VAL A 82 -5.59 -19.25 -8.09
N PHE A 83 -5.25 -20.50 -8.33
CA PHE A 83 -3.94 -20.93 -8.78
C PHE A 83 -4.09 -21.81 -10.03
N GLY A 84 -3.25 -21.56 -11.02
CA GLY A 84 -3.16 -22.32 -12.27
C GLY A 84 -2.45 -23.68 -12.10
N PRO A 85 -2.31 -24.43 -13.19
CA PRO A 85 -1.69 -25.75 -13.16
C PRO A 85 -0.19 -25.73 -12.85
N GLU A 86 0.44 -24.57 -12.83
CA GLU A 86 1.83 -24.37 -12.43
C GLU A 86 2.05 -24.58 -10.91
N GLY A 87 0.95 -24.73 -10.14
CA GLY A 87 0.97 -25.11 -8.74
C GLY A 87 0.65 -23.95 -7.77
N HIS A 88 0.51 -24.33 -6.50
CA HIS A 88 0.15 -23.39 -5.42
C HIS A 88 1.13 -23.44 -4.24
N GLU A 89 2.30 -24.00 -4.42
CA GLU A 89 3.33 -24.10 -3.40
C GLU A 89 3.72 -22.69 -2.92
N LEU A 90 4.11 -22.56 -1.66
CA LEU A 90 4.49 -21.29 -1.05
C LEU A 90 5.66 -20.64 -1.82
N GLY A 91 5.41 -19.43 -2.31
CA GLY A 91 6.35 -18.64 -3.11
C GLY A 91 6.44 -19.04 -4.58
N ASN A 92 5.49 -19.84 -5.10
CA ASN A 92 5.37 -20.14 -6.51
C ASN A 92 4.46 -19.11 -7.21
N ASP A 93 5.07 -18.13 -7.86
CA ASP A 93 4.35 -17.06 -8.56
C ASP A 93 3.72 -17.52 -9.86
N ALA A 94 4.31 -18.54 -10.52
CA ALA A 94 3.86 -18.97 -11.84
C ALA A 94 2.42 -19.46 -11.81
N GLY A 95 2.01 -20.08 -10.70
CA GLY A 95 0.65 -20.56 -10.52
C GLY A 95 -0.34 -19.50 -10.03
N PHE A 96 0.12 -18.38 -9.50
CA PHE A 96 -0.78 -17.37 -8.92
C PHE A 96 -1.66 -16.70 -9.98
N ARG A 97 -2.96 -16.77 -9.79
CA ARG A 97 -3.96 -16.16 -10.70
C ARG A 97 -4.85 -15.13 -10.02
N GLY A 98 -4.63 -14.84 -8.75
CA GLY A 98 -5.28 -13.77 -8.03
C GLY A 98 -5.86 -14.17 -6.69
N TRP A 99 -6.22 -13.13 -5.95
CA TRP A 99 -6.77 -13.21 -4.61
C TRP A 99 -7.83 -12.14 -4.39
N SER A 100 -8.85 -12.43 -3.62
CA SER A 100 -9.82 -11.44 -3.16
C SER A 100 -10.21 -11.68 -1.73
N HIS A 101 -10.34 -10.60 -0.97
CA HIS A 101 -10.97 -10.63 0.34
C HIS A 101 -12.46 -10.92 0.21
N GLY A 102 -13.00 -11.69 1.15
CA GLY A 102 -14.42 -11.95 1.23
C GLY A 102 -15.21 -10.64 1.43
N GLY A 103 -16.23 -10.41 0.62
CA GLY A 103 -17.13 -9.28 0.81
C GLY A 103 -18.27 -9.62 1.78
N PRO A 104 -18.90 -8.60 2.39
CA PRO A 104 -19.90 -8.77 3.46
C PRO A 104 -21.24 -9.39 3.01
N ARG A 105 -21.32 -10.00 1.84
CA ARG A 105 -22.58 -10.55 1.29
C ARG A 105 -22.57 -12.05 1.04
N GLY A 106 -21.63 -12.78 1.64
CA GLY A 106 -21.63 -14.24 1.59
C GLY A 106 -21.52 -14.86 0.19
N ARG A 107 -21.19 -14.06 -0.84
CA ARG A 107 -21.04 -14.55 -2.20
C ARG A 107 -19.92 -13.84 -2.93
N ARG A 108 -18.97 -14.61 -3.48
CA ARG A 108 -17.95 -14.13 -4.40
C ARG A 108 -18.14 -14.74 -5.78
N ARG A 109 -17.93 -13.89 -6.79
CA ARG A 109 -17.89 -14.31 -8.20
C ARG A 109 -16.56 -13.89 -8.79
N VAL A 110 -15.89 -14.83 -9.41
CA VAL A 110 -14.61 -14.62 -10.08
C VAL A 110 -14.78 -15.06 -11.52
N LEU A 111 -14.27 -14.27 -12.43
CA LEU A 111 -14.16 -14.59 -13.85
C LEU A 111 -12.69 -14.45 -14.23
N ILE A 112 -12.16 -15.41 -14.98
CA ILE A 112 -10.83 -15.36 -15.57
C ILE A 112 -10.94 -15.85 -17.02
N SER A 113 -10.45 -15.05 -17.96
CA SER A 113 -10.27 -15.41 -19.37
C SER A 113 -8.95 -14.86 -19.91
N ALA A 114 -8.63 -15.15 -21.16
CA ALA A 114 -7.44 -14.61 -21.81
C ALA A 114 -7.42 -13.07 -21.87
N GLY A 115 -8.60 -12.45 -22.02
CA GLY A 115 -8.71 -11.02 -22.23
C GLY A 115 -9.16 -10.20 -21.02
N ARG A 116 -9.68 -10.85 -19.99
CA ARG A 116 -10.25 -10.15 -18.81
C ARG A 116 -10.26 -11.03 -17.56
N ALA A 117 -10.26 -10.36 -16.42
CA ALA A 117 -10.51 -10.99 -15.12
C ALA A 117 -11.28 -10.04 -14.19
N THR A 118 -11.95 -10.60 -13.20
CA THR A 118 -12.49 -9.82 -12.07
C THR A 118 -11.35 -9.10 -11.35
N PRO A 119 -11.51 -7.84 -10.90
CA PRO A 119 -10.53 -7.18 -10.05
C PRO A 119 -10.07 -8.07 -8.89
N GLY A 120 -8.77 -8.06 -8.60
CA GLY A 120 -8.10 -8.99 -7.70
C GLY A 120 -7.48 -10.21 -8.41
N TYR A 121 -7.88 -10.48 -9.66
CA TYR A 121 -7.40 -11.63 -10.44
C TYR A 121 -6.67 -11.21 -11.71
N LEU A 122 -5.83 -12.11 -12.23
CA LEU A 122 -4.99 -11.90 -13.39
C LEU A 122 -5.63 -12.51 -14.64
N ALA A 123 -5.87 -11.69 -15.65
CA ALA A 123 -6.25 -12.14 -16.98
C ALA A 123 -5.08 -12.91 -17.61
N GLY A 124 -5.42 -13.89 -18.45
CA GLY A 124 -4.44 -14.69 -19.17
C GLY A 124 -5.04 -16.00 -19.65
N PRO A 125 -4.32 -16.76 -20.49
CA PRO A 125 -4.79 -18.03 -21.03
C PRO A 125 -5.25 -19.01 -19.94
N ILE A 126 -6.29 -19.75 -20.24
CA ILE A 126 -6.74 -20.88 -19.41
C ILE A 126 -6.08 -22.13 -19.97
N THR A 127 -5.00 -22.55 -19.32
CA THR A 127 -4.25 -23.77 -19.70
C THR A 127 -4.90 -25.01 -19.08
N ALA A 128 -4.95 -26.10 -19.83
CA ALA A 128 -5.43 -27.37 -19.31
C ALA A 128 -4.51 -27.87 -18.19
N GLY A 129 -5.11 -28.51 -17.19
CA GLY A 129 -4.36 -29.05 -16.05
C GLY A 129 -5.13 -28.98 -14.74
N MET A 130 -4.44 -29.21 -13.63
CA MET A 130 -5.03 -29.16 -12.30
C MET A 130 -4.90 -27.76 -11.73
N TRP A 131 -6.00 -27.03 -11.73
CA TRP A 131 -6.14 -25.74 -11.07
C TRP A 131 -6.58 -25.94 -9.61
N HIS A 132 -6.35 -24.90 -8.78
CA HIS A 132 -6.78 -24.93 -7.39
C HIS A 132 -7.52 -23.63 -7.04
N VAL A 133 -8.66 -23.77 -6.38
CA VAL A 133 -9.33 -22.66 -5.71
C VAL A 133 -8.97 -22.73 -4.23
N ALA A 134 -8.27 -21.74 -3.74
CA ALA A 134 -7.93 -21.64 -2.33
C ALA A 134 -9.07 -20.94 -1.57
N LEU A 135 -9.53 -21.55 -0.50
CA LEU A 135 -10.46 -20.96 0.45
C LEU A 135 -9.73 -20.69 1.75
N ASN A 136 -9.86 -19.48 2.28
CA ASN A 136 -9.22 -19.09 3.53
C ASN A 136 -10.24 -18.41 4.44
N PRO A 137 -10.66 -19.09 5.54
CA PRO A 137 -11.55 -18.50 6.52
C PRO A 137 -10.83 -17.42 7.33
N HIS A 138 -11.17 -16.17 7.12
CA HIS A 138 -10.62 -15.03 7.84
C HIS A 138 -11.38 -14.74 9.13
N SER A 139 -12.71 -14.88 9.11
CA SER A 139 -13.59 -14.79 10.28
C SER A 139 -14.68 -15.83 10.19
N ILE A 140 -14.93 -16.55 11.28
CA ILE A 140 -16.00 -17.55 11.39
C ILE A 140 -16.72 -17.37 12.70
N GLY A 141 -18.05 -17.22 12.63
CA GLY A 141 -18.92 -17.17 13.79
C GLY A 141 -18.99 -18.48 14.57
N ASP A 142 -19.63 -18.43 15.74
CA ASP A 142 -19.71 -19.56 16.69
C ASP A 142 -20.40 -20.80 16.08
N ASP A 143 -21.25 -20.60 15.07
CA ASP A 143 -21.96 -21.70 14.39
C ASP A 143 -21.13 -22.37 13.29
N GLY A 144 -19.92 -21.89 13.01
CA GLY A 144 -19.12 -22.35 11.86
C GLY A 144 -19.65 -21.80 10.54
N LEU A 145 -19.03 -22.22 9.40
CA LEU A 145 -19.33 -21.68 8.07
C LEU A 145 -19.52 -22.77 7.05
N ASP A 146 -20.74 -22.93 6.54
CA ASP A 146 -21.01 -23.77 5.37
C ASP A 146 -20.68 -22.99 4.08
N TRP A 147 -20.04 -23.65 3.12
CA TRP A 147 -19.71 -23.06 1.84
C TRP A 147 -20.04 -23.96 0.67
N THR A 148 -20.34 -23.35 -0.48
CA THR A 148 -20.54 -24.04 -1.75
C THR A 148 -19.73 -23.34 -2.83
N LEU A 149 -18.86 -24.07 -3.49
CA LEU A 149 -18.04 -23.63 -4.62
C LEU A 149 -18.60 -24.21 -5.92
N VAL A 150 -18.90 -23.36 -6.88
CA VAL A 150 -19.34 -23.71 -8.23
C VAL A 150 -18.32 -23.18 -9.21
N VAL A 151 -17.67 -24.07 -9.97
CA VAL A 151 -16.73 -23.73 -11.04
C VAL A 151 -17.34 -24.11 -12.36
N THR A 152 -17.61 -23.13 -13.21
CA THR A 152 -18.13 -23.30 -14.57
C THR A 152 -17.01 -23.02 -15.57
N MET A 153 -16.73 -23.98 -16.41
CA MET A 153 -15.75 -23.93 -17.47
C MET A 153 -16.48 -23.76 -18.82
N LEU A 154 -16.23 -22.65 -19.50
CA LEU A 154 -16.87 -22.36 -20.77
C LEU A 154 -15.90 -22.61 -21.92
N ASN A 155 -16.27 -23.47 -22.86
CA ASN A 155 -15.56 -23.65 -24.12
C ASN A 155 -15.92 -22.49 -25.06
N LEU A 156 -15.20 -21.38 -24.88
CA LEU A 156 -15.32 -20.20 -25.73
C LEU A 156 -14.07 -20.08 -26.59
N PRO A 157 -14.19 -19.51 -27.80
CA PRO A 157 -13.00 -19.07 -28.51
C PRO A 157 -12.19 -18.15 -27.59
N PRO A 158 -10.86 -18.25 -27.59
CA PRO A 158 -10.06 -17.38 -26.74
C PRO A 158 -10.34 -15.92 -27.08
N ASP A 159 -10.62 -15.12 -26.04
CA ASP A 159 -10.70 -13.67 -26.15
C ASP A 159 -9.38 -13.11 -26.69
N ARG A 160 -9.43 -11.91 -27.22
CA ARG A 160 -8.20 -11.17 -27.49
C ARG A 160 -7.40 -11.07 -26.18
N ALA A 161 -6.15 -11.50 -26.21
CA ALA A 161 -5.29 -11.51 -25.04
C ALA A 161 -5.27 -10.10 -24.37
N PHE A 162 -5.35 -10.08 -23.06
CA PHE A 162 -5.16 -8.88 -22.27
C PHE A 162 -3.78 -8.30 -22.53
N VAL A 163 -3.71 -7.01 -22.74
CA VAL A 163 -2.45 -6.29 -22.91
C VAL A 163 -2.20 -5.48 -21.63
N PRO A 164 -1.22 -5.87 -20.80
CA PRO A 164 -0.88 -5.11 -19.61
C PRO A 164 -0.48 -3.66 -19.95
N GLN A 165 -0.95 -2.75 -19.14
CA GLN A 165 -0.61 -1.33 -19.18
C GLN A 165 0.07 -0.95 -17.85
N PRO A 166 1.37 -1.26 -17.67
CA PRO A 166 2.09 -0.92 -16.45
C PRO A 166 2.27 0.59 -16.33
N THR A 167 2.53 1.05 -15.12
CA THR A 167 2.80 2.46 -14.83
C THR A 167 4.08 2.95 -15.50
N ARG A 168 4.18 4.27 -15.71
CA ARG A 168 5.46 4.91 -16.01
C ARG A 168 6.40 4.79 -14.80
N SER A 169 7.68 4.65 -15.07
CA SER A 169 8.71 4.70 -14.03
C SER A 169 9.25 6.11 -13.78
N VAL A 170 8.96 7.06 -14.66
CA VAL A 170 9.52 8.42 -14.65
C VAL A 170 8.43 9.44 -15.00
N VAL A 171 8.28 10.48 -14.18
CA VAL A 171 7.49 11.69 -14.47
C VAL A 171 8.42 12.85 -14.80
N ASN A 172 9.44 13.09 -13.97
CA ASN A 172 10.52 14.06 -14.24
C ASN A 172 11.80 13.72 -13.45
N ASP A 173 12.90 14.34 -13.81
CA ASP A 173 14.22 14.18 -13.17
C ASP A 173 14.66 15.46 -12.43
N LEU A 174 13.73 16.27 -11.93
CA LEU A 174 14.02 17.48 -11.17
C LEU A 174 14.14 17.14 -9.68
N PRO A 175 15.21 17.57 -8.99
CA PRO A 175 15.30 17.43 -7.54
C PRO A 175 14.21 18.23 -6.83
N GLY A 176 13.60 17.63 -5.82
CA GLY A 176 12.51 18.28 -5.06
C GLY A 176 12.00 17.48 -3.88
N TRP A 177 11.07 18.08 -3.17
CA TRP A 177 10.26 17.41 -2.17
C TRP A 177 8.94 16.99 -2.79
N TYR A 178 8.70 15.68 -2.85
CA TYR A 178 7.54 15.05 -3.48
C TYR A 178 6.61 14.44 -2.43
N ARG A 179 5.32 14.69 -2.56
CA ARG A 179 4.29 14.26 -1.63
C ARG A 179 3.65 12.98 -2.11
N GLY A 180 3.57 11.99 -1.24
CA GLY A 180 2.99 10.70 -1.60
C GLY A 180 2.13 10.09 -0.52
N ASP A 181 1.35 9.11 -0.95
CA ASP A 181 0.60 8.20 -0.10
C ASP A 181 1.13 6.78 -0.34
N LEU A 182 1.65 6.14 0.71
CA LEU A 182 2.31 4.85 0.59
C LEU A 182 1.40 3.65 0.92
N HIS A 183 0.14 3.92 1.28
CA HIS A 183 -0.80 2.90 1.70
C HIS A 183 -2.23 3.28 1.33
N LEU A 184 -2.79 2.65 0.30
CA LEU A 184 -4.16 2.86 -0.15
C LEU A 184 -4.64 1.67 -1.01
N HIS A 185 -5.97 1.51 -1.08
CA HIS A 185 -6.62 0.35 -1.68
C HIS A 185 -7.54 0.74 -2.82
N THR A 186 -7.77 -0.21 -3.74
CA THR A 186 -8.67 -0.08 -4.88
C THR A 186 -9.69 -1.22 -4.90
N GLU A 187 -10.57 -1.24 -5.90
CA GLU A 187 -11.50 -2.35 -6.17
C GLU A 187 -10.79 -3.69 -6.47
N HIS A 188 -9.46 -3.67 -6.63
CA HIS A 188 -8.67 -4.88 -6.82
C HIS A 188 -8.46 -5.68 -5.53
N SER A 189 -8.74 -5.08 -4.38
CA SER A 189 -8.84 -5.78 -3.08
C SER A 189 -10.19 -5.54 -2.41
N ASP A 190 -10.27 -4.68 -1.45
CA ASP A 190 -11.45 -4.35 -0.66
C ASP A 190 -11.78 -2.84 -0.63
N GLY A 191 -11.09 -2.05 -1.45
CA GLY A 191 -11.46 -0.69 -1.75
C GLY A 191 -12.73 -0.62 -2.62
N ASP A 192 -13.45 0.48 -2.54
CA ASP A 192 -14.68 0.71 -3.32
C ASP A 192 -14.47 1.55 -4.60
N GLN A 193 -13.21 1.95 -4.88
CA GLN A 193 -12.88 2.83 -5.98
C GLN A 193 -11.96 2.16 -7.01
N THR A 194 -12.20 2.52 -8.27
CA THR A 194 -11.33 2.12 -9.39
C THR A 194 -9.96 2.82 -9.31
N PRO A 195 -8.91 2.26 -9.93
CA PRO A 195 -7.62 2.95 -10.07
C PRO A 195 -7.73 4.37 -10.64
N ALA A 196 -8.64 4.59 -11.58
CA ALA A 196 -8.88 5.91 -12.18
C ALA A 196 -9.41 6.94 -11.16
N GLU A 197 -10.33 6.52 -10.28
CA GLU A 197 -10.91 7.37 -9.24
C GLU A 197 -9.89 7.67 -8.15
N VAL A 198 -9.14 6.66 -7.69
CA VAL A 198 -8.07 6.83 -6.70
C VAL A 198 -7.00 7.78 -7.24
N GLY A 199 -6.55 7.60 -8.50
CA GLY A 199 -5.58 8.50 -9.13
C GLY A 199 -6.08 9.94 -9.25
N ALA A 200 -7.37 10.14 -9.56
CA ALA A 200 -7.97 11.48 -9.59
C ALA A 200 -8.00 12.15 -8.21
N ARG A 201 -8.32 11.39 -7.16
CA ARG A 201 -8.32 11.88 -5.78
C ARG A 201 -6.92 12.21 -5.28
N ALA A 202 -5.92 11.40 -5.65
CA ALA A 202 -4.53 11.68 -5.33
C ALA A 202 -4.07 13.06 -5.88
N VAL A 203 -4.41 13.35 -7.15
CA VAL A 203 -4.14 14.67 -7.75
C VAL A 203 -4.86 15.79 -7.02
N LEU A 204 -6.14 15.60 -6.66
CA LEU A 204 -6.91 16.60 -5.90
C LEU A 204 -6.35 16.83 -4.48
N ALA A 205 -5.75 15.80 -3.87
CA ALA A 205 -5.06 15.91 -2.59
C ALA A 205 -3.67 16.58 -2.70
N GLY A 206 -3.23 16.92 -3.91
CA GLY A 206 -1.92 17.54 -4.15
C GLY A 206 -0.76 16.56 -3.99
N LEU A 207 -0.98 15.29 -4.30
CA LEU A 207 0.06 14.27 -4.29
C LEU A 207 0.82 14.23 -5.61
N ASP A 208 2.12 14.03 -5.53
CA ASP A 208 3.03 13.82 -6.65
C ASP A 208 3.19 12.33 -6.98
N PHE A 209 3.04 11.45 -5.98
CA PHE A 209 3.08 10.01 -6.18
C PHE A 209 2.15 9.25 -5.23
N ILE A 210 1.80 8.03 -5.64
CA ILE A 210 1.04 7.08 -4.81
C ILE A 210 1.64 5.68 -4.93
N VAL A 211 1.43 4.87 -3.91
CA VAL A 211 1.73 3.44 -3.91
C VAL A 211 0.45 2.69 -3.54
N PRO A 212 -0.38 2.31 -4.52
CA PRO A 212 -1.51 1.42 -4.25
C PRO A 212 -1.00 0.07 -3.76
N THR A 213 -1.57 -0.39 -2.65
CA THR A 213 -1.13 -1.58 -1.91
C THR A 213 -2.29 -2.55 -1.70
N ASP A 214 -2.99 -2.90 -2.78
CA ASP A 214 -4.09 -3.86 -2.72
C ASP A 214 -3.68 -5.16 -2.02
N HIS A 215 -4.52 -5.67 -1.13
CA HIS A 215 -4.24 -6.84 -0.31
C HIS A 215 -3.97 -8.10 -1.13
N ASN A 216 -2.79 -8.68 -0.98
CA ASN A 216 -2.42 -10.01 -1.48
C ASN A 216 -2.59 -10.21 -3.00
N THR A 217 -2.63 -9.12 -3.77
CA THR A 217 -2.81 -9.17 -5.22
C THR A 217 -2.01 -8.07 -5.92
N ILE A 218 -1.58 -8.39 -7.13
CA ILE A 218 -0.88 -7.48 -8.04
C ILE A 218 -1.70 -7.15 -9.28
N SER A 219 -2.99 -7.49 -9.27
CA SER A 219 -3.84 -7.35 -10.46
C SER A 219 -3.96 -5.89 -10.92
N ALA A 220 -3.98 -4.91 -9.98
CA ALA A 220 -4.00 -3.49 -10.31
C ALA A 220 -2.73 -3.02 -11.04
N HIS A 221 -1.56 -3.66 -10.83
CA HIS A 221 -0.29 -3.28 -11.48
C HIS A 221 -0.39 -3.28 -13.01
N GLN A 222 -1.26 -4.12 -13.55
CA GLN A 222 -1.45 -4.28 -14.99
C GLN A 222 -2.36 -3.22 -15.62
N HIS A 223 -2.99 -2.38 -14.82
CA HIS A 223 -4.03 -1.44 -15.27
C HIS A 223 -3.63 0.04 -15.14
N TRP A 224 -2.74 0.38 -14.22
CA TRP A 224 -2.44 1.76 -13.87
C TRP A 224 -1.96 2.63 -15.04
N GLY A 225 -1.23 2.08 -16.00
CA GLY A 225 -0.79 2.82 -17.18
C GLY A 225 -1.93 3.30 -18.08
N GLY A 226 -3.11 2.65 -18.00
CA GLY A 226 -4.34 3.09 -18.65
C GLY A 226 -5.01 4.30 -17.97
N PHE A 227 -4.62 4.63 -16.76
CA PHE A 227 -5.21 5.68 -15.92
C PHE A 227 -4.20 6.75 -15.50
N GLU A 228 -3.12 6.88 -16.25
CA GLU A 228 -2.08 7.88 -15.96
C GLU A 228 -2.65 9.30 -15.86
N ARG A 229 -2.19 10.03 -14.84
CA ARG A 229 -2.48 11.45 -14.65
C ARG A 229 -1.20 12.26 -14.83
N PRO A 230 -1.25 13.41 -15.56
CA PRO A 230 -0.10 14.29 -15.66
C PRO A 230 0.42 14.69 -14.28
N GLY A 231 1.71 14.54 -14.07
CA GLY A 231 2.36 14.90 -12.80
C GLY A 231 2.25 13.87 -11.68
N LEU A 232 1.44 12.83 -11.80
CA LEU A 232 1.32 11.76 -10.80
C LEU A 232 2.18 10.55 -11.19
N LEU A 233 3.09 10.16 -10.30
CA LEU A 233 3.83 8.89 -10.38
C LEU A 233 3.06 7.83 -9.59
N VAL A 234 2.79 6.67 -10.21
CA VAL A 234 2.23 5.51 -9.51
C VAL A 234 3.32 4.44 -9.37
N LEU A 235 3.68 4.11 -8.15
CA LEU A 235 4.58 3.02 -7.83
C LEU A 235 3.78 1.77 -7.52
N CYS A 236 4.24 0.59 -7.96
CA CYS A 236 3.60 -0.66 -7.61
C CYS A 236 3.87 -1.01 -6.15
N GLY A 237 2.86 -1.51 -5.47
CA GLY A 237 2.94 -2.01 -4.09
C GLY A 237 1.95 -3.13 -3.84
N GLU A 238 2.11 -3.81 -2.74
CA GLU A 238 1.20 -4.85 -2.24
C GLU A 238 1.17 -4.77 -0.72
N GLU A 239 -0.01 -4.79 -0.13
CA GLU A 239 -0.11 -5.07 1.29
C GLU A 239 -0.18 -6.57 1.50
N VAL A 240 0.92 -7.12 2.02
CA VAL A 240 1.07 -8.54 2.33
C VAL A 240 0.34 -8.83 3.63
N THR A 241 -0.92 -9.22 3.49
CA THR A 241 -1.85 -9.49 4.59
C THR A 241 -1.73 -10.95 5.00
N THR A 242 -0.99 -11.19 6.05
CA THR A 242 -0.76 -12.52 6.61
C THR A 242 -1.70 -12.78 7.81
N PRO A 243 -1.82 -14.04 8.28
CA PRO A 243 -2.53 -14.35 9.52
C PRO A 243 -1.94 -13.71 10.79
N ALA A 244 -0.76 -13.09 10.69
CA ALA A 244 0.00 -12.53 11.80
C ALA A 244 0.27 -11.03 11.64
N GLY A 245 -0.56 -10.33 10.90
CA GLY A 245 -0.45 -8.90 10.65
C GLY A 245 -0.04 -8.55 9.22
N HIS A 246 -0.04 -7.25 8.94
CA HIS A 246 0.12 -6.71 7.60
C HIS A 246 1.47 -6.00 7.45
N TRP A 247 2.05 -6.12 6.27
CA TRP A 247 3.24 -5.35 5.92
C TRP A 247 3.25 -4.96 4.44
N GLY A 248 3.78 -3.81 4.15
CA GLY A 248 3.81 -3.24 2.81
C GLY A 248 5.04 -3.66 2.01
N ALA A 249 4.85 -4.17 0.81
CA ALA A 249 5.87 -4.31 -0.21
C ALA A 249 5.80 -3.07 -1.13
N VAL A 250 6.48 -1.99 -0.75
CA VAL A 250 6.37 -0.67 -1.37
C VAL A 250 7.38 -0.51 -2.49
N GLY A 251 6.95 -0.04 -3.66
CA GLY A 251 7.83 0.27 -4.78
C GLY A 251 8.44 -0.96 -5.48
N ILE A 252 7.80 -2.12 -5.42
CA ILE A 252 8.17 -3.33 -6.17
C ILE A 252 7.96 -3.14 -7.68
N GLY A 253 8.55 -4.03 -8.50
CA GLY A 253 8.32 -4.01 -9.94
C GLY A 253 6.91 -4.46 -10.33
N PRO A 254 6.38 -4.02 -11.48
CA PRO A 254 5.11 -4.53 -11.99
C PRO A 254 5.15 -6.05 -12.13
N GLY A 255 4.12 -6.74 -11.63
CA GLY A 255 4.03 -8.19 -11.69
C GLY A 255 4.84 -8.96 -10.65
N VAL A 256 5.57 -8.30 -9.76
CA VAL A 256 6.19 -8.95 -8.59
C VAL A 256 5.12 -9.16 -7.53
N TRP A 257 4.77 -10.42 -7.29
CA TRP A 257 3.83 -10.81 -6.25
C TRP A 257 4.58 -11.35 -5.03
N ILE A 258 4.12 -11.01 -3.83
CA ILE A 258 4.69 -11.46 -2.56
C ILE A 258 3.70 -12.41 -1.89
N ASP A 259 4.11 -13.64 -1.66
CA ASP A 259 3.26 -14.61 -0.99
C ASP A 259 3.10 -14.29 0.49
N PHE A 260 1.89 -14.45 1.00
CA PHE A 260 1.45 -14.04 2.33
C PHE A 260 1.02 -15.23 3.21
N ARG A 261 1.02 -16.45 2.68
CA ARG A 261 0.46 -17.66 3.28
C ARG A 261 1.40 -18.30 4.29
N TYR A 262 1.92 -17.51 5.25
CA TYR A 262 2.84 -17.97 6.29
C TYR A 262 2.60 -17.24 7.63
N ARG A 263 3.18 -17.78 8.70
CA ARG A 263 3.13 -17.28 10.06
C ARG A 263 4.54 -17.02 10.61
N PRO A 264 4.72 -16.28 11.72
CA PRO A 264 6.04 -16.03 12.30
C PRO A 264 6.86 -17.30 12.55
N GLY A 265 6.22 -18.38 13.03
CA GLY A 265 6.84 -19.66 13.28
C GLY A 265 7.38 -20.41 12.05
N ASP A 266 6.94 -20.02 10.84
CA ASP A 266 7.33 -20.66 9.58
C ASP A 266 8.70 -20.18 9.07
N ALA A 267 9.29 -19.17 9.68
CA ALA A 267 10.57 -18.54 9.31
C ALA A 267 10.63 -18.06 7.85
N GLN A 268 9.50 -17.69 7.24
CA GLN A 268 9.42 -17.26 5.83
C GLN A 268 9.53 -15.75 5.63
N LEU A 269 9.25 -14.93 6.65
CA LEU A 269 9.23 -13.47 6.55
C LEU A 269 10.49 -12.94 5.85
N ARG A 270 11.66 -13.33 6.33
CA ARG A 270 12.94 -12.85 5.79
C ARG A 270 13.09 -13.15 4.31
N ARG A 271 12.67 -14.33 3.84
CA ARG A 271 12.69 -14.70 2.42
C ARG A 271 11.89 -13.72 1.57
N PHE A 272 10.69 -13.35 2.02
CA PHE A 272 9.82 -12.45 1.28
C PHE A 272 10.25 -10.99 1.41
N VAL A 273 10.74 -10.57 2.55
CA VAL A 273 11.38 -9.25 2.72
C VAL A 273 12.61 -9.12 1.80
N ASP A 274 13.47 -10.12 1.74
CA ASP A 274 14.63 -10.10 0.84
C ASP A 274 14.20 -10.11 -0.64
N ARG A 275 13.07 -10.72 -0.98
CA ARG A 275 12.48 -10.64 -2.31
C ARG A 275 12.03 -9.22 -2.66
N VAL A 276 11.37 -8.51 -1.73
CA VAL A 276 10.99 -7.10 -1.90
C VAL A 276 12.23 -6.24 -2.12
N ARG A 277 13.27 -6.42 -1.29
CA ARG A 277 14.56 -5.72 -1.41
C ARG A 277 15.24 -6.01 -2.76
N GLY A 278 15.24 -7.27 -3.17
CA GLY A 278 15.78 -7.71 -4.47
C GLY A 278 15.04 -7.12 -5.67
N ALA A 279 13.75 -6.85 -5.54
CA ALA A 279 12.93 -6.16 -6.53
C ALA A 279 13.10 -4.62 -6.49
N GLY A 280 13.97 -4.10 -5.62
CA GLY A 280 14.20 -2.68 -5.42
C GLY A 280 13.10 -1.99 -4.61
N GLY A 281 12.28 -2.74 -3.90
CA GLY A 281 11.24 -2.25 -3.01
C GLY A 281 11.72 -1.98 -1.57
N LEU A 282 10.77 -1.63 -0.71
CA LEU A 282 10.94 -1.36 0.71
C LEU A 282 9.91 -2.19 1.48
N ALA A 283 10.32 -2.94 2.48
CA ALA A 283 9.41 -3.66 3.36
C ALA A 283 9.02 -2.77 4.55
N VAL A 284 7.71 -2.56 4.75
CA VAL A 284 7.15 -1.63 5.73
C VAL A 284 6.29 -2.41 6.73
N ALA A 285 6.52 -2.29 8.04
CA ALA A 285 5.55 -2.76 9.03
C ALA A 285 4.34 -1.84 9.01
N ASN A 286 3.22 -2.30 8.43
CA ASN A 286 2.00 -1.50 8.32
C ASN A 286 1.27 -1.48 9.67
N HIS A 287 0.81 -0.30 10.11
CA HIS A 287 0.02 -0.09 11.34
C HIS A 287 0.28 -1.13 12.45
N PRO A 288 1.55 -1.34 12.89
CA PRO A 288 1.96 -2.52 13.65
C PRO A 288 1.29 -2.65 15.02
N GLU A 289 0.80 -1.55 15.56
CA GLU A 289 0.13 -1.51 16.87
C GLU A 289 -1.41 -1.46 16.76
N ARG A 290 -1.94 -1.49 15.53
CA ARG A 290 -3.39 -1.52 15.31
C ARG A 290 -3.92 -2.93 15.52
N ARG A 291 -4.73 -3.11 16.53
CA ARG A 291 -5.46 -4.36 16.77
C ARG A 291 -6.75 -4.37 15.97
N MET A 292 -6.76 -5.04 14.83
CA MET A 292 -7.90 -5.07 13.91
C MET A 292 -9.01 -6.02 14.39
N HIS A 293 -8.67 -7.25 14.80
CA HIS A 293 -9.59 -8.27 15.33
C HIS A 293 -8.89 -9.12 16.39
N LYS A 294 -9.66 -9.98 17.11
CA LYS A 294 -9.07 -10.99 17.99
C LYS A 294 -8.11 -11.88 17.16
N GLY A 295 -6.80 -11.80 17.41
CA GLY A 295 -5.78 -12.57 16.69
C GLY A 295 -5.12 -11.89 15.48
N CYS A 296 -5.54 -10.68 15.08
CA CYS A 296 -4.91 -9.90 14.02
C CYS A 296 -4.10 -8.74 14.62
N GLY A 297 -2.97 -9.02 15.21
CA GLY A 297 -1.96 -8.04 15.56
C GLY A 297 -0.71 -8.28 14.71
N PHE A 298 0.17 -7.29 14.58
CA PHE A 298 1.46 -7.49 13.95
C PHE A 298 2.35 -8.32 14.90
N GLU A 299 2.54 -9.60 14.57
CA GLU A 299 3.28 -10.56 15.40
C GLU A 299 4.71 -10.80 14.91
N PHE A 300 5.10 -10.14 13.81
CA PHE A 300 6.46 -10.18 13.31
C PHE A 300 7.35 -9.17 14.01
N GLU A 301 8.66 -9.40 13.94
CA GLU A 301 9.64 -8.45 14.45
C GLU A 301 9.76 -7.23 13.52
N ALA A 302 9.27 -6.06 13.95
CA ALA A 302 9.39 -4.81 13.18
C ALA A 302 10.86 -4.48 12.82
N SER A 303 11.80 -5.05 13.55
CA SER A 303 13.24 -4.94 13.27
C SER A 303 13.70 -5.67 12.00
N GLU A 304 12.92 -6.55 11.43
CA GLU A 304 13.19 -7.21 10.15
C GLU A 304 12.79 -6.32 8.95
N MET A 305 11.96 -5.29 9.20
CA MET A 305 11.48 -4.36 8.19
C MET A 305 12.44 -3.20 7.94
N ASP A 306 12.34 -2.59 6.77
CA ASP A 306 13.11 -1.41 6.38
C ASP A 306 12.50 -0.13 6.95
N ALA A 307 11.17 -0.12 7.10
CA ALA A 307 10.40 1.01 7.59
C ALA A 307 9.26 0.58 8.51
N VAL A 308 8.75 1.54 9.27
CA VAL A 308 7.55 1.41 10.10
C VAL A 308 6.54 2.47 9.64
N GLU A 309 5.32 2.06 9.39
CA GLU A 309 4.21 2.97 9.24
C GLU A 309 3.83 3.50 10.62
N VAL A 310 4.40 4.66 10.95
CA VAL A 310 4.18 5.32 12.25
C VAL A 310 2.87 6.10 12.28
N TRP A 311 2.27 6.32 11.11
CA TRP A 311 1.04 7.08 10.98
C TRP A 311 0.15 6.48 9.89
N ASN A 312 -0.99 5.90 10.31
CA ASN A 312 -1.98 5.27 9.43
C ASN A 312 -3.33 6.00 9.55
N GLY A 313 -3.74 6.69 8.48
CA GLY A 313 -5.00 7.44 8.46
C GLY A 313 -5.09 8.54 9.52
N ALA A 314 -6.21 8.64 10.21
CA ALA A 314 -6.37 9.61 11.28
C ALA A 314 -5.49 9.26 12.49
N TRP A 315 -4.72 10.25 13.01
CA TRP A 315 -3.86 10.03 14.18
C TRP A 315 -4.62 9.51 15.39
N THR A 316 -4.23 8.38 15.90
CA THR A 316 -4.88 7.66 17.00
C THR A 316 -3.87 7.23 18.09
N ARG A 317 -4.35 6.49 19.09
CA ARG A 317 -3.51 5.88 20.11
C ARG A 317 -2.58 4.80 19.51
N SER A 318 -3.02 4.07 18.51
CA SER A 318 -2.19 3.06 17.84
C SER A 318 -0.98 3.69 17.17
N ASP A 319 -1.14 4.89 16.59
CA ASP A 319 -0.03 5.64 15.98
C ASP A 319 0.96 6.15 17.03
N GLU A 320 0.47 6.55 18.21
CA GLU A 320 1.36 6.88 19.35
C GLU A 320 2.16 5.64 19.82
N GLU A 321 1.57 4.46 19.76
CA GLU A 321 2.25 3.20 20.11
C GLU A 321 3.25 2.81 19.00
N ALA A 322 2.90 2.95 17.72
CA ALA A 322 3.80 2.74 16.58
C ALA A 322 4.98 3.72 16.59
N LEU A 323 4.74 4.99 16.95
CA LEU A 323 5.80 5.98 17.13
C LEU A 323 6.78 5.57 18.22
N ARG A 324 6.30 5.04 19.37
CA ARG A 324 7.16 4.54 20.44
C ARG A 324 7.95 3.30 20.02
N LEU A 325 7.33 2.38 19.28
CA LEU A 325 7.98 1.22 18.68
C LEU A 325 9.14 1.66 17.79
N TRP A 326 8.88 2.56 16.87
CA TRP A 326 9.89 3.11 15.97
C TRP A 326 11.01 3.83 16.71
N ASP A 327 10.69 4.71 17.68
CA ASP A 327 11.68 5.40 18.51
C ASP A 327 12.58 4.39 19.30
N GLY A 328 11.97 3.30 19.76
CA GLY A 328 12.70 2.19 20.37
C GLY A 328 13.73 1.56 19.41
N LEU A 329 13.36 1.35 18.16
CA LEU A 329 14.28 0.84 17.12
C LEU A 329 15.43 1.82 16.87
N LEU A 330 15.15 3.12 16.76
CA LEU A 330 16.19 4.15 16.59
C LEU A 330 17.19 4.15 17.76
N ARG A 331 16.72 4.04 19.00
CA ARG A 331 17.56 4.00 20.21
C ARG A 331 18.50 2.80 20.24
N THR A 332 18.14 1.69 19.59
CA THR A 332 19.05 0.55 19.41
C THR A 332 20.08 0.75 18.31
N GLY A 333 20.07 1.90 17.63
CA GLY A 333 20.96 2.22 16.49
C GLY A 333 20.46 1.70 15.14
N ARG A 334 19.24 1.16 15.07
CA ARG A 334 18.63 0.74 13.79
C ARG A 334 18.20 1.95 12.99
N ARG A 335 18.49 1.91 11.70
CA ARG A 335 18.14 3.01 10.76
C ARG A 335 16.81 2.74 10.06
N THR A 336 15.81 2.28 10.81
CA THR A 336 14.46 2.04 10.31
C THR A 336 13.79 3.37 9.99
N VAL A 337 13.15 3.47 8.83
CA VAL A 337 12.53 4.70 8.34
C VAL A 337 11.10 4.83 8.85
N ALA A 338 10.69 6.02 9.27
CA ALA A 338 9.29 6.34 9.53
C ALA A 338 8.60 6.74 8.23
N VAL A 339 7.45 6.13 7.97
CA VAL A 339 6.54 6.47 6.86
C VAL A 339 5.11 6.58 7.36
N GLY A 340 4.21 7.04 6.49
CA GLY A 340 2.78 7.06 6.75
C GLY A 340 1.99 6.93 5.46
N GLY A 341 0.75 6.49 5.59
CA GLY A 341 -0.19 6.34 4.49
C GLY A 341 -1.64 6.47 4.96
N SER A 342 -2.55 6.71 4.02
CA SER A 342 -3.96 6.97 4.37
C SER A 342 -4.74 5.72 4.71
N ASP A 343 -4.32 4.57 4.22
CA ASP A 343 -5.08 3.31 4.29
C ASP A 343 -6.53 3.49 3.80
N SER A 344 -6.67 4.30 2.73
CA SER A 344 -7.97 4.67 2.20
C SER A 344 -8.57 3.52 1.40
N HIS A 345 -9.77 3.09 1.80
CA HIS A 345 -10.55 2.04 1.15
C HIS A 345 -11.82 2.58 0.49
N ARG A 346 -12.32 3.73 0.92
CA ARG A 346 -13.63 4.24 0.51
C ARG A 346 -13.57 5.68 0.01
N ALA A 347 -14.55 6.01 -0.82
CA ALA A 347 -14.69 7.35 -1.37
C ALA A 347 -14.86 8.46 -0.31
N ASP A 348 -15.34 8.13 0.87
CA ASP A 348 -15.50 9.07 2.00
C ASP A 348 -14.25 9.19 2.89
N GLN A 349 -13.24 8.34 2.70
CA GLN A 349 -11.97 8.42 3.43
C GLN A 349 -10.96 9.29 2.65
N PRO A 350 -10.19 10.15 3.31
CA PRO A 350 -9.23 11.02 2.62
C PRO A 350 -8.03 10.22 2.08
N VAL A 351 -7.63 10.49 0.84
CA VAL A 351 -6.35 10.06 0.26
C VAL A 351 -5.28 11.09 0.61
N GLY A 352 -4.07 10.66 0.92
CA GLY A 352 -2.96 11.54 1.28
C GLY A 352 -3.14 12.23 2.65
N HIS A 353 -3.77 11.55 3.58
CA HIS A 353 -3.89 12.00 4.96
C HIS A 353 -3.64 10.81 5.92
N PRO A 354 -2.37 10.66 6.39
CA PRO A 354 -1.20 11.52 6.19
C PRO A 354 -0.51 11.35 4.82
N GLN A 355 0.47 12.21 4.56
CA GLN A 355 1.37 12.16 3.43
C GLN A 355 2.78 11.81 3.88
N THR A 356 3.46 10.93 3.16
CA THR A 356 4.91 10.79 3.25
C THR A 356 5.57 11.71 2.21
N VAL A 357 6.34 12.68 2.67
CA VAL A 357 6.99 13.69 1.82
C VAL A 357 8.45 13.34 1.67
N VAL A 358 8.92 13.16 0.43
CA VAL A 358 10.22 12.55 0.11
C VAL A 358 11.10 13.55 -0.64
N GLY A 359 12.31 13.78 -0.14
CA GLY A 359 13.32 14.63 -0.78
C GLY A 359 14.12 13.83 -1.81
N ALA A 360 13.66 13.75 -3.05
CA ALA A 360 14.23 12.93 -4.10
C ALA A 360 14.95 13.73 -5.20
N ALA A 361 15.87 13.08 -5.91
CA ALA A 361 16.60 13.67 -7.04
C ALA A 361 15.74 13.82 -8.31
N GLY A 362 14.54 13.23 -8.32
CA GLY A 362 13.56 13.30 -9.39
C GLY A 362 12.26 12.63 -8.96
N LEU A 363 11.17 12.90 -9.68
CA LEU A 363 9.91 12.19 -9.55
C LEU A 363 9.95 10.97 -10.47
N ASN A 364 10.72 9.99 -10.07
CA ASN A 364 10.85 8.70 -10.71
C ASN A 364 11.03 7.60 -9.65
N ARG A 365 10.75 6.35 -10.03
CA ARG A 365 10.77 5.22 -9.11
C ARG A 365 12.11 5.08 -8.37
N GLU A 366 13.20 5.17 -9.11
CA GLU A 366 14.54 4.94 -8.54
C GLU A 366 14.91 6.01 -7.50
N ALA A 367 14.69 7.28 -7.85
CA ALA A 367 15.00 8.42 -6.98
C ALA A 367 14.13 8.45 -5.72
N VAL A 368 12.82 8.20 -5.85
CA VAL A 368 11.88 8.13 -4.72
C VAL A 368 12.26 6.98 -3.78
N MET A 369 12.50 5.78 -4.32
CA MET A 369 12.87 4.62 -3.52
C MET A 369 14.25 4.76 -2.87
N ALA A 370 15.20 5.40 -3.53
CA ALA A 370 16.52 5.69 -2.95
C ALA A 370 16.40 6.68 -1.78
N ALA A 371 15.59 7.72 -1.92
CA ALA A 371 15.35 8.71 -0.88
C ALA A 371 14.60 8.11 0.33
N LEU A 372 13.59 7.28 0.09
CA LEU A 372 12.89 6.54 1.15
C LEU A 372 13.86 5.66 1.94
N ARG A 373 14.68 4.83 1.28
CA ARG A 373 15.69 3.98 1.96
C ARG A 373 16.70 4.78 2.77
N ALA A 374 17.04 5.97 2.30
CA ALA A 374 17.93 6.87 3.03
C ALA A 374 17.25 7.57 4.22
N GLY A 375 15.93 7.43 4.38
CA GLY A 375 15.16 8.19 5.37
C GLY A 375 15.05 9.68 5.05
N ARG A 376 15.30 10.09 3.81
CA ARG A 376 15.12 11.48 3.37
C ARG A 376 13.63 11.78 3.15
N ALA A 377 12.88 11.66 4.22
CA ALA A 377 11.44 11.77 4.22
C ALA A 377 10.91 12.26 5.58
N TYR A 378 9.75 12.89 5.56
CA TYR A 378 8.95 13.19 6.75
C TYR A 378 7.49 12.85 6.50
N VAL A 379 6.72 12.65 7.56
CA VAL A 379 5.28 12.42 7.50
C VAL A 379 4.56 13.68 7.91
N ALA A 380 3.53 14.08 7.17
CA ALA A 380 2.75 15.29 7.41
C ALA A 380 1.25 15.02 7.27
N ALA A 381 0.44 15.70 8.06
CA ALA A 381 -1.02 15.58 8.01
C ALA A 381 -1.59 15.97 6.66
N ASP A 382 -1.04 17.01 6.02
CA ASP A 382 -1.52 17.51 4.73
C ASP A 382 -0.45 18.32 3.96
N SER A 383 -0.81 18.77 2.75
CA SER A 383 0.10 19.42 1.80
C SER A 383 0.57 20.82 2.23
N ARG A 384 -0.01 21.43 3.26
CA ARG A 384 0.39 22.76 3.75
C ARG A 384 1.64 22.73 4.60
N ILE A 385 2.00 21.56 5.13
CA ILE A 385 3.06 21.38 6.12
C ILE A 385 4.39 21.12 5.44
N HIS A 386 5.42 21.83 5.86
CA HIS A 386 6.77 21.71 5.37
C HIS A 386 7.74 21.56 6.53
N LEU A 387 8.63 20.56 6.45
CA LEU A 387 9.74 20.36 7.36
C LEU A 387 11.06 20.28 6.58
N ASP A 388 12.08 20.99 7.08
CA ASP A 388 13.45 20.88 6.59
C ASP A 388 14.38 20.86 7.81
N LEU A 389 14.93 19.69 8.10
CA LEU A 389 15.83 19.42 9.22
C LEU A 389 17.27 19.32 8.72
N GLY A 390 18.16 20.16 9.27
CA GLY A 390 19.58 20.17 9.00
C GLY A 390 20.40 20.12 10.28
N ALA A 391 21.62 19.58 10.19
CA ALA A 391 22.61 19.64 11.23
C ALA A 391 23.99 19.94 10.66
N GLU A 392 24.82 20.70 11.38
CA GLU A 392 26.15 21.10 10.97
C GLU A 392 27.16 21.05 12.12
N SER A 393 28.40 20.73 11.82
CA SER A 393 29.53 20.75 12.75
C SER A 393 30.85 20.78 11.99
N ASP A 394 31.80 21.63 12.38
CA ASP A 394 33.16 21.71 11.82
C ASP A 394 33.20 21.79 10.27
N GLY A 395 32.23 22.47 9.64
CA GLY A 395 32.13 22.60 8.20
C GLY A 395 31.51 21.40 7.48
N ALA A 396 31.20 20.32 8.19
CA ALA A 396 30.38 19.21 7.69
C ALA A 396 28.90 19.52 7.92
N SER A 397 28.03 19.03 7.05
CA SER A 397 26.58 19.19 7.18
C SER A 397 25.83 17.91 6.80
N ALA A 398 24.67 17.71 7.37
CA ALA A 398 23.74 16.66 7.01
C ALA A 398 22.30 17.19 7.00
N VAL A 399 21.48 16.57 6.17
CA VAL A 399 20.04 16.83 6.09
C VAL A 399 19.28 15.60 6.59
N MET A 400 17.97 15.72 6.78
CA MET A 400 17.07 14.64 7.17
C MET A 400 17.38 13.32 6.44
N GLY A 401 17.47 12.22 7.17
CA GLY A 401 17.88 10.89 6.70
C GLY A 401 19.39 10.70 6.55
N GLY A 402 20.17 11.80 6.60
CA GLY A 402 21.62 11.75 6.44
C GLY A 402 22.41 11.43 7.72
N ARG A 403 23.74 11.44 7.54
CA ARG A 403 24.71 11.26 8.63
C ARG A 403 25.62 12.49 8.71
N LEU A 404 25.67 13.08 9.89
CA LEU A 404 26.70 14.05 10.22
C LEU A 404 27.86 13.28 10.90
N VAL A 405 29.00 13.27 10.27
CA VAL A 405 30.23 12.69 10.84
C VAL A 405 31.12 13.84 11.29
N THR A 406 31.41 13.91 12.57
CA THR A 406 32.24 14.97 13.16
C THR A 406 33.18 14.39 14.20
N ARG A 407 34.15 15.19 14.70
CA ARG A 407 35.00 14.77 15.80
C ARG A 407 34.19 14.76 17.10
N ASP A 408 34.73 14.04 18.12
CA ASP A 408 34.12 14.03 19.43
C ASP A 408 34.21 15.44 20.10
N GLU A 409 33.30 15.71 21.02
CA GLU A 409 33.19 16.98 21.75
C GLU A 409 33.10 18.23 20.87
N ARG A 410 32.54 18.14 19.68
CA ARG A 410 32.28 19.29 18.79
C ARG A 410 30.85 19.77 18.94
N THR A 411 30.69 21.08 18.87
CA THR A 411 29.33 21.68 18.77
C THR A 411 28.66 21.23 17.50
N VAL A 412 27.43 20.72 17.62
CA VAL A 412 26.52 20.37 16.52
C VAL A 412 25.37 21.35 16.57
N GLY A 413 25.29 22.22 15.56
CA GLY A 413 24.16 23.11 15.34
C GLY A 413 23.06 22.39 14.59
N VAL A 414 21.83 22.42 15.11
CA VAL A 414 20.63 21.82 14.51
C VAL A 414 19.67 22.92 14.13
N THR A 415 19.20 22.91 12.90
CA THR A 415 18.21 23.85 12.37
C THR A 415 17.02 23.07 11.85
N LEU A 416 15.84 23.33 12.40
CA LEU A 416 14.56 22.87 11.83
C LEU A 416 13.82 24.07 11.25
N ARG A 417 13.59 24.09 9.94
CA ARG A 417 12.64 25.00 9.31
C ARG A 417 11.28 24.33 9.22
N VAL A 418 10.26 25.01 9.69
CA VAL A 418 8.89 24.49 9.70
C VAL A 418 7.94 25.52 9.12
N GLY A 419 7.01 25.05 8.29
CA GLY A 419 6.03 25.90 7.62
C GLY A 419 4.61 25.34 7.67
N GLY A 420 3.61 26.24 7.59
CA GLY A 420 2.20 25.87 7.48
C GLY A 420 1.48 25.54 8.79
N VAL A 421 2.13 25.69 9.95
CA VAL A 421 1.59 25.25 11.26
C VAL A 421 1.72 26.30 12.38
N PRO A 422 1.24 27.55 12.19
CA PRO A 422 1.32 28.56 13.24
C PRO A 422 0.52 28.11 14.49
N GLY A 423 1.05 28.39 15.68
CA GLY A 423 0.47 28.00 16.96
C GLY A 423 0.78 26.58 17.40
N SER A 424 1.51 25.81 16.59
CA SER A 424 1.91 24.44 16.94
C SER A 424 3.16 24.41 17.82
N ARG A 425 3.35 23.27 18.49
CA ARG A 425 4.55 22.96 19.26
C ARG A 425 5.48 22.08 18.42
N VAL A 426 6.72 22.48 18.34
CA VAL A 426 7.83 21.66 17.83
C VAL A 426 8.55 21.07 19.02
N THR A 427 8.88 19.77 18.94
CA THR A 427 9.76 19.08 19.91
C THR A 427 10.88 18.39 19.14
N LEU A 428 12.13 18.67 19.52
CA LEU A 428 13.28 17.89 19.05
C LEU A 428 13.53 16.71 19.99
N HIS A 429 13.71 15.55 19.40
CA HIS A 429 13.96 14.28 20.08
C HIS A 429 15.33 13.72 19.71
N THR A 430 15.97 13.11 20.68
CA THR A 430 17.20 12.34 20.51
C THR A 430 17.04 10.95 21.12
N ASP A 431 18.09 10.15 21.15
CA ASP A 431 18.12 8.87 21.90
C ASP A 431 17.91 9.06 23.41
N LEU A 432 18.08 10.27 23.93
CA LEU A 432 17.83 10.63 25.33
C LEU A 432 16.36 11.07 25.58
N GLY A 433 15.54 11.22 24.53
CA GLY A 433 14.16 11.69 24.58
C GLY A 433 14.00 13.11 24.05
N ALA A 434 12.98 13.83 24.53
CA ALA A 434 12.74 15.22 24.18
C ALA A 434 13.83 16.13 24.79
N VAL A 435 14.48 16.94 23.96
CA VAL A 435 15.61 17.78 24.36
C VAL A 435 15.38 19.26 24.17
N HIS A 436 14.46 19.64 23.30
CA HIS A 436 14.13 21.04 23.02
C HIS A 436 12.68 21.21 22.59
N GLU A 437 12.02 22.26 23.05
CA GLU A 437 10.66 22.61 22.65
C GLU A 437 10.58 24.07 22.22
N ALA A 438 9.78 24.36 21.19
CA ALA A 438 9.49 25.69 20.71
C ALA A 438 8.04 25.79 20.19
N ILE A 439 7.46 27.00 20.27
CA ILE A 439 6.17 27.30 19.64
C ILE A 439 6.42 28.00 18.31
N VAL A 440 5.72 27.56 17.28
CA VAL A 440 5.76 28.17 15.95
C VAL A 440 4.80 29.36 15.94
N GLU A 441 5.34 30.57 16.05
CA GLU A 441 4.51 31.79 16.12
C GLU A 441 4.04 32.27 14.74
N HIS A 442 4.80 31.97 13.70
CA HIS A 442 4.59 32.49 12.34
C HIS A 442 4.35 31.34 11.33
N PRO A 443 3.76 31.63 10.16
CA PRO A 443 3.54 30.61 9.10
C PRO A 443 4.81 29.93 8.60
N ALA A 444 5.97 30.56 8.78
CA ALA A 444 7.29 29.98 8.56
C ALA A 444 8.19 30.36 9.75
N ALA A 445 8.84 29.38 10.35
CA ALA A 445 9.72 29.57 11.50
C ALA A 445 10.98 28.70 11.38
N ALA A 446 12.04 29.13 12.07
CA ALA A 446 13.24 28.31 12.28
C ALA A 446 13.41 28.06 13.78
N VAL A 447 13.57 26.79 14.15
CA VAL A 447 13.90 26.35 15.50
C VAL A 447 15.38 25.96 15.48
N LEU A 448 16.15 26.58 16.37
CA LEU A 448 17.60 26.36 16.50
C LEU A 448 17.87 25.65 17.81
N TRP A 449 18.75 24.66 17.75
CA TRP A 449 19.20 23.93 18.92
C TRP A 449 20.68 23.53 18.75
N GLU A 450 21.41 23.47 19.82
CA GLU A 450 22.80 23.04 19.82
C GLU A 450 23.02 21.87 20.79
N THR A 451 23.88 20.98 20.40
CA THR A 451 24.36 19.86 21.24
C THR A 451 25.85 19.65 21.03
N VAL A 452 26.40 18.66 21.70
CA VAL A 452 27.80 18.25 21.52
C VAL A 452 27.81 16.85 20.90
N SER A 453 28.67 16.64 19.91
CA SER A 453 28.87 15.31 19.33
C SER A 453 29.30 14.33 20.39
N GLY A 454 28.81 13.07 20.31
CA GLY A 454 28.97 12.07 21.36
C GLY A 454 27.91 12.12 22.47
N ALA A 455 27.24 13.28 22.67
CA ALA A 455 26.13 13.39 23.63
C ALA A 455 24.81 12.78 23.12
N THR A 456 24.65 12.63 21.80
CA THR A 456 23.45 12.07 21.17
C THR A 456 23.80 11.35 19.88
N ARG A 457 23.03 10.35 19.52
CA ARG A 457 23.21 9.52 18.31
C ARG A 457 22.41 10.03 17.12
N TYR A 458 21.31 10.72 17.36
CA TYR A 458 20.46 11.28 16.32
C TYR A 458 19.63 12.45 16.83
N VAL A 459 19.08 13.22 15.91
CA VAL A 459 18.06 14.21 16.18
C VAL A 459 16.92 14.07 15.18
N ARG A 460 15.67 14.11 15.65
CA ARG A 460 14.44 14.14 14.88
C ARG A 460 13.47 15.15 15.46
N ALA A 461 12.42 15.51 14.69
CA ALA A 461 11.43 16.50 15.09
C ALA A 461 10.02 15.92 15.08
N GLU A 462 9.20 16.38 16.04
CA GLU A 462 7.74 16.23 16.04
C GLU A 462 7.10 17.62 16.05
N VAL A 463 6.00 17.76 15.33
CA VAL A 463 5.16 18.97 15.32
C VAL A 463 3.75 18.55 15.71
N ARG A 464 3.23 19.17 16.79
CA ARG A 464 1.89 18.87 17.32
C ARG A 464 1.06 20.16 17.48
N ASP A 465 -0.24 20.05 17.25
CA ASP A 465 -1.15 21.16 17.49
C ASP A 465 -1.32 21.44 19.01
N ALA A 466 -2.05 22.49 19.34
CA ALA A 466 -2.32 22.89 20.72
C ALA A 466 -3.11 21.84 21.52
N ARG A 467 -3.73 20.85 20.85
CA ARG A 467 -4.43 19.71 21.47
C ARG A 467 -3.55 18.48 21.58
N GLY A 468 -2.30 18.55 21.15
CA GLY A 468 -1.34 17.43 21.15
C GLY A 468 -1.47 16.48 19.98
N ARG A 469 -2.33 16.73 18.97
CA ARG A 469 -2.43 15.88 17.79
C ARG A 469 -1.21 16.09 16.90
N MET A 470 -0.69 14.99 16.34
CA MET A 470 0.41 15.04 15.40
C MET A 470 0.02 15.83 14.13
N LEU A 471 0.91 16.71 13.70
CA LEU A 471 0.83 17.47 12.46
C LEU A 471 1.95 17.03 11.49
N ALA A 472 3.14 16.76 12.00
CA ALA A 472 4.24 16.22 11.22
C ALA A 472 5.30 15.58 12.12
N LEU A 473 6.06 14.66 11.57
CA LEU A 473 7.26 14.09 12.19
C LEU A 473 8.34 13.83 11.14
N SER A 474 9.60 14.08 11.51
CA SER A 474 10.74 13.85 10.62
C SER A 474 11.40 12.51 10.86
N ASN A 475 12.02 11.95 9.83
CA ASN A 475 13.09 10.98 10.02
C ASN A 475 14.33 11.66 10.65
N PRO A 476 15.23 10.90 11.30
CA PRO A 476 16.36 11.47 12.00
C PRO A 476 17.49 11.92 11.08
N ILE A 477 18.32 12.84 11.57
CA ILE A 477 19.72 12.98 11.17
C ILE A 477 20.54 12.19 12.18
N TRP A 478 21.41 11.31 11.71
CA TRP A 478 22.32 10.53 12.55
C TRP A 478 23.59 11.33 12.81
N ILE A 479 24.06 11.32 14.04
CA ILE A 479 25.27 12.02 14.48
C ILE A 479 26.28 10.97 14.92
N ASP A 480 27.35 10.83 14.13
CA ASP A 480 28.40 9.85 14.39
C ASP A 480 29.72 10.58 14.70
N THR A 481 30.45 10.10 15.71
CA THR A 481 31.78 10.59 16.02
C THR A 481 32.82 9.78 15.27
N ALA A 482 33.74 10.47 14.57
CA ALA A 482 34.90 9.84 13.99
C ALA A 482 35.97 9.67 15.08
N PRO A 483 36.72 8.53 15.16
CA PRO A 483 37.84 8.41 16.06
C PRO A 483 38.89 9.45 15.69
N ASP A 484 39.54 10.02 16.71
CA ASP A 484 40.67 10.92 16.54
C ASP A 484 41.79 10.22 15.73
N GLY A 485 42.07 10.72 14.55
CA GLY A 485 43.14 10.18 13.73
C GLY A 485 42.82 9.74 12.29
N ALA A 486 41.56 9.76 11.89
CA ALA A 486 41.20 9.63 10.47
C ALA A 486 41.53 10.95 9.74
N GLY A 487 42.82 11.20 9.56
CA GLY A 487 43.36 12.31 8.77
C GLY A 487 42.91 12.18 7.34
N SER A 488 42.51 13.29 6.77
CA SER A 488 42.26 13.51 5.34
C SER A 488 43.44 13.01 4.48
N ASP A 489 43.39 11.76 4.05
CA ASP A 489 44.08 11.40 2.81
C ASP A 489 43.16 11.78 1.67
N ARG A 490 43.67 12.70 0.87
CA ARG A 490 43.04 13.39 -0.28
C ARG A 490 42.73 12.46 -1.44
#